data_5058ecb38085074190e00667dcf9feaf
#
_entry.id   5058ecb38085074190e00667dcf9feaf
#
_cell.length_a   1.000
_cell.length_b   1.000
_cell.length_c   1.000
_cell.angle_alpha   90.00
_cell.angle_beta   90.00
_cell.angle_gamma   90.00
#
_symmetry.space_group_name_H-M   'P 1'
#
loop_
_entity.id
_entity.type
_entity.pdbx_description
1 polymer ?
#
loop_
_entity_poly.entity_id
_entity_poly.type
_entity_poly.pdbx_seq_one_letter_code
_entity_poly.pdbx_strand_id
1 'polypeptide(L)'
;MIQWTTPTLRLTVRGADLTGTDVHATIKQGGRDPIEGEVTSVTYDAEAEATVVLADFTQVQTGGIRKGDATVQLNSVTAEGKRLATSEKRIEVGDNHIKEVLAYGS
;
A
#
# COMPACT_ATOMS: atom_id res chain seq x y z
N MET A 1 -5.01 -3.90 9.36
CA MET A 1 -4.13 -4.92 8.75
C MET A 1 -3.55 -5.81 9.83
N ILE A 2 -3.42 -7.08 9.56
CA ILE A 2 -2.83 -8.06 10.49
C ILE A 2 -1.43 -8.44 9.98
N GLN A 3 -0.45 -8.55 10.89
CA GLN A 3 0.91 -9.01 10.58
C GLN A 3 0.90 -10.41 9.95
N TRP A 4 1.91 -10.72 9.13
CA TRP A 4 2.12 -12.03 8.50
C TRP A 4 0.98 -12.48 7.57
N THR A 5 0.22 -11.53 7.03
CA THR A 5 -0.84 -11.79 6.06
C THR A 5 -0.50 -11.17 4.70
N THR A 6 -1.32 -11.46 3.71
CA THR A 6 -1.17 -10.93 2.35
C THR A 6 -2.32 -10.00 2.00
N PRO A 7 -2.38 -8.80 2.59
CA PRO A 7 -3.48 -7.89 2.34
C PRO A 7 -3.38 -7.27 0.95
N THR A 8 -4.54 -7.00 0.36
CA THR A 8 -4.66 -6.06 -0.75
C THR A 8 -5.21 -4.76 -0.19
N LEU A 9 -4.42 -3.70 -0.24
CA LEU A 9 -4.85 -2.38 0.19
C LEU A 9 -5.52 -1.66 -0.97
N ARG A 10 -6.70 -1.13 -0.71
CA ARG A 10 -7.43 -0.29 -1.66
C ARG A 10 -7.27 1.17 -1.24
N LEU A 11 -6.66 1.96 -2.10
CA LEU A 11 -6.40 3.37 -1.86
C LEU A 11 -7.12 4.20 -2.91
N THR A 12 -7.85 5.22 -2.46
CA THR A 12 -8.59 6.12 -3.34
C THR A 12 -7.96 7.50 -3.34
N VAL A 13 -7.57 7.98 -4.53
CA VAL A 13 -7.01 9.31 -4.72
C VAL A 13 -8.03 10.17 -5.42
N ARG A 14 -8.62 11.11 -4.71
CA ARG A 14 -9.65 12.01 -5.24
C ARG A 14 -9.01 13.18 -5.98
N GLY A 15 -9.65 13.58 -7.08
CA GLY A 15 -9.24 14.77 -7.83
C GLY A 15 -8.04 14.56 -8.75
N ALA A 16 -7.61 13.32 -8.95
CA ALA A 16 -6.47 13.01 -9.83
C ALA A 16 -6.71 11.72 -10.61
N ASP A 17 -6.32 11.71 -11.87
CA ASP A 17 -6.27 10.52 -12.72
C ASP A 17 -4.81 10.07 -12.79
N LEU A 18 -4.49 8.95 -12.13
CA LEU A 18 -3.14 8.40 -12.08
C LEU A 18 -2.92 7.27 -13.09
N THR A 19 -3.88 7.01 -13.97
CA THR A 19 -3.71 5.99 -15.02
C THR A 19 -2.59 6.40 -15.96
N GLY A 20 -1.82 5.42 -16.43
CA GLY A 20 -0.67 5.67 -17.30
C GLY A 20 0.56 6.24 -16.59
N THR A 21 0.51 6.43 -15.27
CA THR A 21 1.68 6.81 -14.47
C THR A 21 2.26 5.60 -13.76
N ASP A 22 3.50 5.73 -13.29
CA ASP A 22 4.14 4.71 -12.46
C ASP A 22 3.77 4.97 -10.99
N VAL A 23 2.96 4.10 -10.41
CA VAL A 23 2.41 4.28 -9.06
C VAL A 23 3.10 3.35 -8.07
N HIS A 24 3.56 3.91 -6.96
CA HIS A 24 4.21 3.20 -5.86
C HIS A 24 3.40 3.35 -4.58
N ALA A 25 3.18 2.24 -3.88
CA ALA A 25 2.47 2.23 -2.60
C ALA A 25 3.43 1.77 -1.50
N THR A 26 3.53 2.54 -0.43
CA THR A 26 4.44 2.24 0.68
C THR A 26 3.70 2.23 2.00
N ILE A 27 4.17 1.37 2.93
CA ILE A 27 3.79 1.39 4.34
C ILE A 27 5.02 1.78 5.14
N LYS A 28 4.89 2.76 6.02
CA LYS A 28 5.98 3.21 6.90
C LYS A 28 5.52 3.20 8.35
N GLN A 29 6.43 2.81 9.23
CA GLN A 29 6.17 2.79 10.67
C GLN A 29 7.34 3.42 11.42
N GLY A 30 7.07 4.54 12.11
CA GLY A 30 8.06 5.26 12.89
C GLY A 30 9.26 5.68 12.05
N GLY A 31 10.47 5.52 12.61
CA GLY A 31 11.73 5.83 11.93
C GLY A 31 12.26 4.72 11.02
N ARG A 32 11.47 3.69 10.74
CA ARG A 32 11.86 2.58 9.89
C ARG A 32 11.78 2.93 8.42
N ASP A 33 12.51 2.18 7.59
CA ASP A 33 12.44 2.32 6.15
C ASP A 33 11.05 1.92 5.64
N PRO A 34 10.50 2.61 4.63
CA PRO A 34 9.22 2.25 4.05
C PRO A 34 9.29 0.90 3.36
N ILE A 35 8.17 0.18 3.40
CA ILE A 35 7.98 -1.10 2.72
C ILE A 35 7.13 -0.85 1.49
N GLU A 36 7.63 -1.21 0.31
CA GLU A 36 6.90 -1.02 -0.94
C GLU A 36 6.13 -2.27 -1.31
N GLY A 37 4.82 -2.10 -1.55
CA GLY A 37 3.95 -3.16 -2.05
C GLY A 37 3.97 -3.24 -3.57
N GLU A 38 3.33 -4.28 -4.10
CA GLU A 38 3.11 -4.44 -5.53
C GLU A 38 1.78 -3.80 -5.92
N VAL A 39 1.83 -2.78 -6.76
CA VAL A 39 0.62 -2.17 -7.31
C VAL A 39 0.11 -3.05 -8.45
N THR A 40 -1.07 -3.62 -8.28
CA THR A 40 -1.68 -4.56 -9.23
C THR A 40 -2.75 -3.95 -10.10
N SER A 41 -3.32 -2.82 -9.69
CA SER A 41 -4.39 -2.16 -10.44
C SER A 41 -4.39 -0.67 -10.16
N VAL A 42 -4.55 0.12 -11.23
CA VAL A 42 -4.75 1.58 -11.17
C VAL A 42 -5.92 1.88 -12.10
N THR A 43 -7.07 2.22 -11.53
CA THR A 43 -8.31 2.44 -12.29
C THR A 43 -8.90 3.80 -11.95
N TYR A 44 -9.28 4.55 -12.97
CA TYR A 44 -9.93 5.84 -12.78
C TYR A 44 -11.45 5.69 -12.84
N ASP A 45 -12.14 6.20 -11.83
CA ASP A 45 -13.59 6.29 -11.76
C ASP A 45 -14.01 7.73 -12.10
N ALA A 46 -14.54 7.93 -13.30
CA ALA A 46 -14.92 9.25 -13.78
C ALA A 46 -16.10 9.86 -13.00
N GLU A 47 -17.01 9.03 -12.50
CA GLU A 47 -18.15 9.51 -11.71
C GLU A 47 -17.70 10.05 -10.34
N ALA A 48 -16.78 9.35 -9.69
CA ALA A 48 -16.23 9.77 -8.42
C ALA A 48 -15.07 10.77 -8.58
N GLU A 49 -14.59 11.00 -9.79
CA GLU A 49 -13.39 11.80 -10.07
C GLU A 49 -12.20 11.36 -9.20
N ALA A 50 -11.97 10.05 -9.14
CA ALA A 50 -10.97 9.47 -8.26
C ALA A 50 -10.28 8.28 -8.93
N THR A 51 -9.01 8.08 -8.59
CA THR A 51 -8.25 6.89 -8.96
C THR A 51 -8.29 5.90 -7.83
N VAL A 52 -8.59 4.64 -8.14
CA VAL A 52 -8.54 3.53 -7.20
C VAL A 52 -7.29 2.71 -7.48
N VAL A 53 -6.44 2.57 -6.49
CA VAL A 53 -5.18 1.82 -6.55
C VAL A 53 -5.28 0.61 -5.64
N LEU A 54 -4.94 -0.56 -6.19
CA LEU A 54 -4.84 -1.80 -5.42
C LEU A 54 -3.36 -2.17 -5.28
N ALA A 55 -2.92 -2.44 -4.07
CA ALA A 55 -1.54 -2.81 -3.78
C ALA A 55 -1.49 -4.03 -2.87
N ASP A 56 -0.69 -5.02 -3.24
CA ASP A 56 -0.51 -6.27 -2.52
C ASP A 56 0.78 -6.27 -1.72
N PHE A 57 0.72 -6.83 -0.51
CA PHE A 57 1.88 -7.01 0.36
C PHE A 57 2.05 -8.49 0.69
N THR A 58 3.29 -8.93 0.88
CA THR A 58 3.63 -10.31 1.18
C THR A 58 3.58 -10.58 2.69
N GLN A 59 3.56 -11.87 3.07
CA GLN A 59 3.64 -12.27 4.48
C GLN A 59 4.91 -11.71 5.15
N VAL A 60 6.05 -11.79 4.46
CA VAL A 60 7.33 -11.29 4.99
C VAL A 60 7.28 -9.79 5.22
N GLN A 61 6.71 -9.04 4.27
CA GLN A 61 6.60 -7.59 4.39
C GLN A 61 5.75 -7.19 5.59
N THR A 62 4.55 -7.76 5.73
CA THR A 62 3.66 -7.43 6.85
C THR A 62 4.16 -7.98 8.17
N GLY A 63 4.90 -9.10 8.16
CA GLY A 63 5.54 -9.64 9.35
C GLY A 63 6.65 -8.76 9.92
N GLY A 64 7.26 -7.91 9.08
CA GLY A 64 8.25 -6.93 9.51
C GLY A 64 7.67 -5.65 10.14
N ILE A 65 6.34 -5.48 10.10
CA ILE A 65 5.67 -4.31 10.67
C ILE A 65 5.22 -4.66 12.09
N ARG A 66 5.48 -3.75 13.03
CA ARG A 66 5.09 -3.96 14.43
C ARG A 66 3.60 -3.69 14.63
N LYS A 67 3.01 -4.32 15.63
CA LYS A 67 1.67 -3.97 16.13
C LYS A 67 1.62 -2.48 16.48
N GLY A 68 0.55 -1.81 16.06
CA GLY A 68 0.33 -0.39 16.32
C GLY A 68 0.04 0.38 15.05
N ASP A 69 0.24 1.68 15.09
CA ASP A 69 -0.03 2.56 13.96
C ASP A 69 1.09 2.51 12.93
N ALA A 70 0.68 2.52 11.66
CA ALA A 70 1.56 2.72 10.52
C ALA A 70 0.88 3.68 9.55
N THR A 71 1.61 4.19 8.56
CA THR A 71 1.05 5.08 7.54
C THR A 71 1.24 4.49 6.15
N VAL A 72 0.28 4.78 5.28
CA VAL A 72 0.31 4.39 3.86
C VAL A 72 0.36 5.65 3.02
N GLN A 73 1.20 5.64 1.99
CA GLN A 73 1.34 6.74 1.06
C GLN A 73 1.49 6.22 -0.36
N LEU A 74 0.91 6.94 -1.33
CA LEU A 74 1.13 6.68 -2.74
C LEU A 74 2.04 7.76 -3.32
N ASN A 75 2.93 7.34 -4.21
CA ASN A 75 3.70 8.23 -5.08
C ASN A 75 3.43 7.84 -6.53
N SER A 76 3.31 8.80 -7.42
CA SER A 76 3.18 8.54 -8.85
C SER A 76 4.14 9.43 -9.63
N VAL A 77 4.67 8.87 -10.72
CA VAL A 77 5.60 9.58 -11.60
C VAL A 77 5.09 9.48 -13.01
N THR A 78 4.97 10.63 -13.70
CA THR A 78 4.61 10.67 -15.12
C THR A 78 5.82 10.38 -16.00
N ALA A 79 5.58 10.11 -17.29
CA ALA A 79 6.64 9.90 -18.27
C ALA A 79 7.58 11.11 -18.39
N GLU A 80 7.07 12.33 -18.12
CA GLU A 80 7.87 13.57 -18.13
C GLU A 80 8.63 13.79 -16.83
N GLY A 81 8.50 12.90 -15.84
CA GLY A 81 9.18 13.01 -14.57
C GLY A 81 8.46 13.87 -13.52
N LYS A 82 7.22 14.25 -13.76
CA LYS A 82 6.41 14.94 -12.75
C LYS A 82 5.97 13.98 -11.68
N ARG A 83 6.14 14.37 -10.44
CA ARG A 83 5.86 13.53 -9.28
C ARG A 83 4.72 14.08 -8.44
N LEU A 84 3.77 13.21 -8.08
CA LEU A 84 2.70 13.49 -7.13
C LEU A 84 2.82 12.51 -5.96
N ALA A 85 2.67 13.02 -4.75
CA ALA A 85 2.57 12.20 -3.55
C ALA A 85 1.28 12.54 -2.82
N THR A 86 0.60 11.50 -2.30
CA THR A 86 -0.58 11.69 -1.47
C THR A 86 -0.15 12.02 -0.04
N SER A 87 -1.10 12.55 0.75
CA SER A 87 -0.89 12.63 2.20
C SER A 87 -0.83 11.21 2.79
N GLU A 88 -0.17 11.10 3.95
CA GLU A 88 -0.10 9.83 4.67
C GLU A 88 -1.46 9.46 5.25
N LYS A 89 -1.87 8.21 5.07
CA LYS A 89 -3.08 7.66 5.68
C LYS A 89 -2.69 6.68 6.77
N ARG A 90 -3.22 6.89 7.98
CA ARG A 90 -2.95 6.00 9.10
C ARG A 90 -3.72 4.69 8.96
N ILE A 91 -3.03 3.58 9.25
CA ILE A 91 -3.63 2.25 9.38
C ILE A 91 -3.23 1.64 10.71
N GLU A 92 -4.06 0.74 11.24
CA GLU A 92 -3.76 0.01 12.44
C GLU A 92 -3.27 -1.40 12.08
N VAL A 93 -2.15 -1.81 12.67
CA VAL A 93 -1.56 -3.13 12.48
C VAL A 93 -1.82 -3.97 13.71
N GLY A 94 -2.50 -5.11 13.53
CA GLY A 94 -2.80 -6.07 14.60
C GLY A 94 -1.80 -7.21 14.64
N ASP A 95 -1.73 -7.85 15.80
CA ASP A 95 -0.90 -9.03 16.05
C ASP A 95 -1.43 -10.27 15.33
N ASN A 96 -0.52 -11.17 15.00
CA ASN A 96 -0.85 -12.51 14.56
C ASN A 96 -0.22 -13.53 15.52
N HIS A 97 -0.95 -14.59 15.85
CA HIS A 97 -0.43 -15.64 16.73
C HIS A 97 0.72 -16.40 16.08
N ILE A 98 0.66 -16.61 14.76
CA ILE A 98 1.69 -17.30 14.00
C ILE A 98 2.58 -16.23 13.34
N LYS A 99 3.82 -16.13 13.82
CA LYS A 99 4.77 -15.10 13.37
C LYS A 99 5.85 -15.67 12.46
N GLU A 100 5.41 -16.42 11.47
CA GLU A 100 6.25 -17.01 10.44
C GLU A 100 5.48 -17.16 9.13
N VAL A 101 6.21 -17.36 8.04
CA VAL A 101 5.59 -17.56 6.72
C VAL A 101 4.91 -18.93 6.68
N LEU A 102 3.66 -18.96 6.24
CA LEU A 102 2.90 -20.18 6.01
C LEU A 102 2.78 -20.44 4.52
N ALA A 103 3.06 -21.68 4.12
CA ALA A 103 2.86 -22.15 2.77
C ALA A 103 1.64 -23.07 2.72
N TYR A 104 0.97 -23.09 1.57
CA TYR A 104 -0.17 -23.99 1.37
C TYR A 104 0.26 -25.46 1.51
N GLY A 105 -0.46 -26.22 2.29
CA GLY A 105 -0.19 -27.64 2.51
C GLY A 105 0.89 -27.93 3.56
N SER A 106 1.36 -26.91 4.28
CA SER A 106 2.35 -27.09 5.36
C SER A 106 1.71 -27.13 6.74
#